data_95c269f7971d722d89b29aab4fe23844
#
_entry.id   95c269f7971d722d89b29aab4fe23844
#
_cell.length_a   1.000
_cell.length_b   1.000
_cell.length_c   1.000
_cell.angle_alpha   90.00
_cell.angle_beta   90.00
_cell.angle_gamma   90.00
#
_symmetry.space_group_name_H-M   'P 1'
#
loop_
_entity.id
_entity.type
_entity.pdbx_description
1 polymer ?
#
loop_
_entity_poly.entity_id
_entity_poly.type
_entity_poly.pdbx_seq_one_letter_code
_entity_poly.pdbx_strand_id
1 'polypeptide(L)'
;PLACFMIVSSLITGRLISKYGSRRCMTLGSLTAAIGIFLSMFALQNPAPASWLVWALALSGIGFGITLVPTVFVALDAIPPERSSMAASSVNTSRELGSVIGVAILGSLVNGNLSSYLSHKLNTLKIPSIFQLLVIHAIETGNIPKNASAEEGVYGPLVNRVITAAYAAFRDGIHYALLLAGIMILISAVVSYAVIRDRSQ
;
A
#
# COMPACT_ATOMS: atom_id res chain seq x y z
N PRO A 1 11.79 -1.54 -7.39
CA PRO A 1 12.37 -2.63 -6.58
C PRO A 1 11.29 -3.65 -6.16
N LEU A 2 10.11 -3.22 -5.69
CA LEU A 2 9.05 -4.12 -5.21
C LEU A 2 8.68 -5.22 -6.24
N ALA A 3 8.40 -4.84 -7.48
CA ALA A 3 8.01 -5.79 -8.53
C ALA A 3 9.12 -6.80 -8.87
N CYS A 4 10.37 -6.37 -8.93
CA CYS A 4 11.49 -7.27 -9.22
C CYS A 4 11.63 -8.35 -8.14
N PHE A 5 11.61 -7.95 -6.86
CA PHE A 5 11.69 -8.90 -5.75
C PHE A 5 10.46 -9.80 -5.64
N MET A 6 9.28 -9.29 -6.00
CA MET A 6 8.06 -10.08 -6.08
C MET A 6 8.16 -11.18 -7.14
N ILE A 7 8.67 -10.87 -8.34
CA ILE A 7 8.87 -11.86 -9.41
C ILE A 7 9.88 -12.93 -8.98
N VAL A 8 11.04 -12.52 -8.47
CA VAL A 8 12.08 -13.46 -8.04
C VAL A 8 11.59 -14.38 -6.93
N SER A 9 10.90 -13.82 -5.93
CA SER A 9 10.37 -14.62 -4.81
C SER A 9 9.26 -15.58 -5.27
N SER A 10 8.40 -15.18 -6.21
CA SER A 10 7.35 -16.04 -6.74
C SER A 10 7.91 -17.29 -7.45
N LEU A 11 9.03 -17.15 -8.18
CA LEU A 11 9.70 -18.28 -8.84
C LEU A 11 10.24 -19.30 -7.84
N ILE A 12 10.73 -18.83 -6.70
CA ILE A 12 11.29 -19.71 -5.64
C ILE A 12 10.16 -20.35 -4.82
N THR A 13 9.01 -19.71 -4.74
CA THR A 13 7.88 -20.12 -3.89
C THR A 13 7.34 -21.50 -4.28
N GLY A 14 7.35 -21.87 -5.56
CA GLY A 14 6.96 -23.23 -5.98
C GLY A 14 7.75 -24.32 -5.27
N ARG A 15 9.07 -24.14 -5.13
CA ARG A 15 9.93 -25.08 -4.39
C ARG A 15 9.71 -25.01 -2.88
N LEU A 16 9.39 -23.82 -2.36
CA LEU A 16 9.09 -23.65 -0.93
C LEU A 16 7.80 -24.37 -0.53
N ILE A 17 6.77 -24.31 -1.36
CA ILE A 17 5.48 -24.99 -1.12
C ILE A 17 5.68 -26.49 -1.02
N SER A 18 6.45 -27.10 -1.93
CA SER A 18 6.72 -28.54 -1.91
C SER A 18 7.52 -28.99 -0.69
N LYS A 19 8.32 -28.10 -0.06
CA LYS A 19 9.16 -28.42 1.09
C LYS A 19 8.51 -28.11 2.44
N TYR A 20 7.79 -27.00 2.54
CA TYR A 20 7.28 -26.45 3.81
C TYR A 20 5.76 -26.44 3.91
N GLY A 21 5.06 -26.76 2.83
CA GLY A 21 3.60 -26.71 2.75
C GLY A 21 3.05 -25.29 2.50
N SER A 22 1.83 -25.24 1.97
CA SER A 22 1.15 -23.98 1.58
C SER A 22 0.85 -23.06 2.76
N ARG A 23 0.44 -23.64 3.91
CA ARG A 23 0.09 -22.91 5.12
C ARG A 23 1.25 -22.06 5.64
N ARG A 24 2.42 -22.70 5.79
CA ARG A 24 3.62 -22.02 6.31
C ARG A 24 4.12 -20.97 5.33
N CYS A 25 4.09 -21.25 4.02
CA CYS A 25 4.49 -20.29 3.01
C CYS A 25 3.59 -19.05 3.02
N MET A 26 2.26 -19.21 3.09
CA MET A 26 1.33 -18.08 3.13
C MET A 26 1.50 -17.23 4.40
N THR A 27 1.60 -17.86 5.57
CA THR A 27 1.81 -17.15 6.82
C THR A 27 3.13 -16.40 6.86
N LEU A 28 4.21 -17.03 6.49
CA LEU A 28 5.54 -16.39 6.47
C LEU A 28 5.61 -15.29 5.41
N GLY A 29 5.02 -15.51 4.23
CA GLY A 29 4.94 -14.50 3.19
C GLY A 29 4.16 -13.26 3.63
N SER A 30 2.96 -13.46 4.20
CA SER A 30 2.14 -12.34 4.72
C SER A 30 2.85 -11.63 5.87
N LEU A 31 3.52 -12.34 6.77
CA LEU A 31 4.26 -11.73 7.87
C LEU A 31 5.43 -10.88 7.34
N THR A 32 6.18 -11.40 6.37
CA THR A 32 7.28 -10.68 5.72
C THR A 32 6.78 -9.44 4.99
N ALA A 33 5.65 -9.53 4.29
CA ALA A 33 5.02 -8.38 3.65
C ALA A 33 4.59 -7.31 4.67
N ALA A 34 3.97 -7.71 5.78
CA ALA A 34 3.59 -6.80 6.85
C ALA A 34 4.79 -6.08 7.45
N ILE A 35 5.87 -6.79 7.75
CA ILE A 35 7.12 -6.21 8.27
C ILE A 35 7.68 -5.19 7.27
N GLY A 36 7.70 -5.52 5.97
CA GLY A 36 8.16 -4.60 4.93
C GLY A 36 7.31 -3.32 4.85
N ILE A 37 5.99 -3.42 5.01
CA ILE A 37 5.09 -2.26 5.04
C ILE A 37 5.31 -1.40 6.29
N PHE A 38 5.43 -2.00 7.47
CA PHE A 38 5.74 -1.25 8.69
C PHE A 38 7.12 -0.58 8.62
N LEU A 39 8.09 -1.24 8.01
CA LEU A 39 9.42 -0.65 7.80
C LEU A 39 9.36 0.53 6.81
N SER A 40 8.52 0.44 5.76
CA SER A 40 8.27 1.56 4.83
C SER A 40 7.64 2.76 5.56
N MET A 41 6.69 2.49 6.45
CA MET A 41 6.05 3.51 7.28
C MET A 41 7.09 4.24 8.17
N PHE A 42 7.98 3.48 8.80
CA PHE A 42 9.06 4.03 9.63
C PHE A 42 10.06 4.85 8.80
N ALA A 43 10.40 4.38 7.60
CA ALA A 43 11.31 5.09 6.69
C ALA A 43 10.72 6.42 6.18
N LEU A 44 9.40 6.53 6.06
CA LEU A 44 8.73 7.78 5.67
C LEU A 44 8.72 8.85 6.76
N GLN A 45 8.71 8.44 8.04
CA GLN A 45 8.64 9.38 9.18
C GLN A 45 9.99 10.02 9.49
N ASN A 46 11.05 9.26 9.35
CA ASN A 46 12.40 9.72 9.65
C ASN A 46 13.07 10.25 8.37
N PRO A 47 13.99 11.23 8.47
CA PRO A 47 14.82 11.67 7.36
C PRO A 47 15.87 10.59 7.04
N ALA A 48 15.39 9.37 6.79
CA ALA A 48 16.21 8.24 6.43
C ALA A 48 16.66 8.37 4.97
N PRO A 49 17.87 7.92 4.61
CA PRO A 49 18.30 7.89 3.22
C PRO A 49 17.31 7.04 2.39
N ALA A 50 17.06 7.45 1.15
CA ALA A 50 16.13 6.79 0.23
C ALA A 50 16.37 5.28 0.07
N SER A 51 17.59 4.82 0.34
CA SER A 51 17.96 3.40 0.35
C SER A 51 17.13 2.56 1.32
N TRP A 52 16.76 3.10 2.49
CA TRP A 52 15.93 2.38 3.46
C TRP A 52 14.53 2.06 2.93
N LEU A 53 13.94 3.01 2.20
CA LEU A 53 12.65 2.80 1.56
C LEU A 53 12.73 1.72 0.46
N VAL A 54 13.84 1.69 -0.29
CA VAL A 54 14.09 0.66 -1.31
C VAL A 54 14.13 -0.74 -0.68
N TRP A 55 14.83 -0.90 0.44
CA TRP A 55 14.91 -2.19 1.15
C TRP A 55 13.58 -2.60 1.78
N ALA A 56 12.84 -1.65 2.35
CA ALA A 56 11.51 -1.90 2.91
C ALA A 56 10.52 -2.37 1.82
N LEU A 57 10.53 -1.72 0.64
CA LEU A 57 9.73 -2.13 -0.52
C LEU A 57 10.19 -3.48 -1.09
N ALA A 58 11.48 -3.76 -1.10
CA ALA A 58 12.01 -5.06 -1.52
C ALA A 58 11.49 -6.19 -0.61
N LEU A 59 11.52 -5.98 0.71
CA LEU A 59 11.02 -6.93 1.69
C LEU A 59 9.52 -7.17 1.54
N SER A 60 8.74 -6.10 1.31
CA SER A 60 7.31 -6.21 1.00
C SER A 60 7.08 -7.02 -0.28
N GLY A 61 7.87 -6.77 -1.33
CA GLY A 61 7.80 -7.51 -2.59
C GLY A 61 8.07 -9.00 -2.42
N ILE A 62 9.08 -9.37 -1.64
CA ILE A 62 9.38 -10.77 -1.30
C ILE A 62 8.16 -11.41 -0.62
N GLY A 63 7.59 -10.77 0.39
CA GLY A 63 6.44 -11.27 1.11
C GLY A 63 5.21 -11.48 0.22
N PHE A 64 4.89 -10.51 -0.63
CA PHE A 64 3.80 -10.64 -1.60
C PHE A 64 4.03 -11.77 -2.59
N GLY A 65 5.26 -11.92 -3.15
CA GLY A 65 5.58 -12.98 -4.07
C GLY A 65 5.44 -14.37 -3.45
N ILE A 66 5.84 -14.53 -2.18
CA ILE A 66 5.68 -15.79 -1.45
C ILE A 66 4.21 -16.10 -1.15
N THR A 67 3.34 -15.09 -1.00
CA THR A 67 1.92 -15.28 -0.67
C THR A 67 1.05 -15.55 -1.91
N LEU A 68 1.38 -14.96 -3.05
CA LEU A 68 0.55 -15.03 -4.27
C LEU A 68 0.41 -16.45 -4.82
N VAL A 69 1.51 -17.21 -4.89
CA VAL A 69 1.55 -18.55 -5.49
C VAL A 69 0.75 -19.56 -4.69
N PRO A 70 0.95 -19.69 -3.36
CA PRO A 70 0.18 -20.65 -2.56
C PRO A 70 -1.32 -20.35 -2.55
N THR A 71 -1.73 -19.09 -2.67
CA THR A 71 -3.16 -18.72 -2.68
C THR A 71 -3.90 -19.41 -3.83
N VAL A 72 -3.32 -19.40 -5.03
CA VAL A 72 -3.90 -20.09 -6.18
C VAL A 72 -3.80 -21.61 -6.01
N PHE A 73 -2.65 -22.10 -5.53
CA PHE A 73 -2.40 -23.51 -5.33
C PHE A 73 -3.42 -24.14 -4.37
N VAL A 74 -3.67 -23.53 -3.21
CA VAL A 74 -4.65 -24.02 -2.23
C VAL A 74 -6.06 -24.05 -2.79
N ALA A 75 -6.43 -23.06 -3.60
CA ALA A 75 -7.75 -23.01 -4.22
C ALA A 75 -7.92 -24.12 -5.26
N LEU A 76 -6.88 -24.42 -6.03
CA LEU A 76 -6.89 -25.50 -7.04
C LEU A 76 -6.91 -26.89 -6.37
N ASP A 77 -6.17 -27.07 -5.27
CA ASP A 77 -6.09 -28.34 -4.53
C ASP A 77 -7.42 -28.69 -3.80
N ALA A 78 -8.24 -27.68 -3.51
CA ALA A 78 -9.51 -27.87 -2.83
C ALA A 78 -10.66 -28.37 -3.74
N ILE A 79 -10.47 -28.36 -5.06
CA ILE A 79 -11.54 -28.61 -6.05
C ILE A 79 -11.10 -29.70 -7.04
N PRO A 80 -12.04 -30.55 -7.54
CA PRO A 80 -11.75 -31.55 -8.56
C PRO A 80 -11.14 -30.91 -9.82
N PRO A 81 -10.21 -31.62 -10.53
CA PRO A 81 -9.51 -31.10 -11.69
C PRO A 81 -10.40 -30.55 -12.81
N GLU A 82 -11.62 -31.13 -12.97
CA GLU A 82 -12.59 -30.71 -13.97
C GLU A 82 -13.12 -29.30 -13.76
N ARG A 83 -13.00 -28.76 -12.53
CA ARG A 83 -13.47 -27.42 -12.12
C ARG A 83 -12.32 -26.46 -11.80
N SER A 84 -11.11 -26.81 -12.14
CA SER A 84 -9.91 -26.01 -11.82
C SER A 84 -9.98 -24.57 -12.37
N SER A 85 -10.57 -24.38 -13.57
CA SER A 85 -10.75 -23.04 -14.15
C SER A 85 -11.72 -22.16 -13.33
N MET A 86 -12.76 -22.76 -12.71
CA MET A 86 -13.66 -22.04 -11.80
C MET A 86 -12.93 -21.59 -10.53
N ALA A 87 -12.07 -22.44 -9.96
CA ALA A 87 -11.27 -22.07 -8.80
C ALA A 87 -10.33 -20.91 -9.11
N ALA A 88 -9.60 -20.99 -10.23
CA ALA A 88 -8.68 -19.93 -10.63
C ALA A 88 -9.40 -18.60 -10.89
N SER A 89 -10.54 -18.63 -11.59
CA SER A 89 -11.32 -17.42 -11.84
C SER A 89 -11.91 -16.82 -10.57
N SER A 90 -12.38 -17.64 -9.63
CA SER A 90 -12.87 -17.17 -8.32
C SER A 90 -11.79 -16.47 -7.52
N VAL A 91 -10.57 -17.00 -7.49
CA VAL A 91 -9.42 -16.37 -6.83
C VAL A 91 -9.09 -15.03 -7.48
N ASN A 92 -9.06 -14.98 -8.81
CA ASN A 92 -8.77 -13.74 -9.53
C ASN A 92 -9.86 -12.69 -9.31
N THR A 93 -11.13 -13.06 -9.39
CA THR A 93 -12.25 -12.15 -9.12
C THR A 93 -12.19 -11.61 -7.69
N SER A 94 -11.93 -12.47 -6.71
CA SER A 94 -11.79 -12.04 -5.31
C SER A 94 -10.61 -11.07 -5.12
N ARG A 95 -9.50 -11.30 -5.83
CA ARG A 95 -8.34 -10.41 -5.81
C ARG A 95 -8.67 -9.04 -6.42
N GLU A 96 -9.35 -9.02 -7.57
CA GLU A 96 -9.77 -7.76 -8.22
C GLU A 96 -10.74 -6.98 -7.35
N LEU A 97 -11.75 -7.63 -6.77
CA LEU A 97 -12.66 -7.00 -5.82
C LEU A 97 -11.92 -6.44 -4.61
N GLY A 98 -11.00 -7.22 -4.05
CA GLY A 98 -10.16 -6.77 -2.93
C GLY A 98 -9.29 -5.56 -3.30
N SER A 99 -8.75 -5.52 -4.52
CA SER A 99 -7.93 -4.41 -4.99
C SER A 99 -8.75 -3.13 -5.16
N VAL A 100 -9.94 -3.22 -5.75
CA VAL A 100 -10.85 -2.07 -5.92
C VAL A 100 -11.30 -1.50 -4.56
N ILE A 101 -11.73 -2.36 -3.65
CA ILE A 101 -12.13 -1.96 -2.30
C ILE A 101 -10.92 -1.37 -1.54
N GLY A 102 -9.76 -2.01 -1.65
CA GLY A 102 -8.53 -1.55 -1.02
C GLY A 102 -8.13 -0.16 -1.48
N VAL A 103 -8.10 0.07 -2.79
CA VAL A 103 -7.79 1.39 -3.37
C VAL A 103 -8.81 2.44 -2.95
N ALA A 104 -10.10 2.12 -2.93
CA ALA A 104 -11.15 3.05 -2.50
C ALA A 104 -10.99 3.44 -1.02
N ILE A 105 -10.76 2.49 -0.13
CA ILE A 105 -10.58 2.75 1.31
C ILE A 105 -9.28 3.54 1.55
N LEU A 106 -8.16 3.09 1.00
CA LEU A 106 -6.87 3.75 1.22
C LEU A 106 -6.84 5.15 0.58
N GLY A 107 -7.43 5.28 -0.61
CA GLY A 107 -7.56 6.58 -1.29
C GLY A 107 -8.44 7.57 -0.52
N SER A 108 -9.55 7.11 0.04
CA SER A 108 -10.43 7.97 0.86
C SER A 108 -9.75 8.42 2.16
N LEU A 109 -8.93 7.56 2.79
CA LEU A 109 -8.15 7.91 3.97
C LEU A 109 -7.10 8.98 3.66
N VAL A 110 -6.37 8.82 2.55
CA VAL A 110 -5.36 9.80 2.14
C VAL A 110 -6.01 11.14 1.79
N ASN A 111 -7.08 11.14 0.99
CA ASN A 111 -7.78 12.36 0.59
C ASN A 111 -8.49 13.05 1.76
N GLY A 112 -9.15 12.30 2.63
CA GLY A 112 -9.84 12.85 3.79
C GLY A 112 -8.89 13.56 4.75
N ASN A 113 -7.74 12.97 5.05
CA ASN A 113 -6.70 13.59 5.86
C ASN A 113 -6.10 14.82 5.17
N LEU A 114 -5.84 14.73 3.87
CA LEU A 114 -5.29 15.84 3.09
C LEU A 114 -6.22 17.07 3.12
N SER A 115 -7.51 16.87 2.81
CA SER A 115 -8.50 17.92 2.77
C SER A 115 -8.73 18.57 4.15
N SER A 116 -8.85 17.78 5.21
CA SER A 116 -9.03 18.25 6.58
C SER A 116 -7.82 19.03 7.10
N TYR A 117 -6.62 18.52 6.88
CA TYR A 117 -5.39 19.16 7.32
C TYR A 117 -5.13 20.47 6.58
N LEU A 118 -5.34 20.47 5.27
CA LEU A 118 -5.20 21.69 4.45
C LEU A 118 -6.21 22.75 4.86
N SER A 119 -7.48 22.41 5.03
CA SER A 119 -8.52 23.34 5.47
C SER A 119 -8.15 24.00 6.81
N HIS A 120 -7.73 23.20 7.77
CA HIS A 120 -7.32 23.71 9.09
C HIS A 120 -6.08 24.63 8.99
N LYS A 121 -5.08 24.23 8.22
CA LYS A 121 -3.85 25.00 8.05
C LYS A 121 -4.05 26.29 7.28
N LEU A 122 -4.85 26.26 6.23
CA LEU A 122 -5.18 27.43 5.42
C LEU A 122 -6.04 28.44 6.20
N ASN A 123 -6.96 27.97 7.06
CA ASN A 123 -7.69 28.81 7.99
C ASN A 123 -6.78 29.51 9.00
N THR A 124 -5.78 28.80 9.53
CA THR A 124 -4.80 29.39 10.46
C THR A 124 -3.96 30.48 9.78
N LEU A 125 -3.71 30.34 8.48
CA LEU A 125 -2.97 31.33 7.68
C LEU A 125 -3.87 32.49 7.18
N LYS A 126 -5.16 32.52 7.57
CA LYS A 126 -6.16 33.54 7.17
C LYS A 126 -6.27 33.72 5.64
N ILE A 127 -6.12 32.62 4.91
CA ILE A 127 -6.26 32.65 3.44
C ILE A 127 -7.76 32.68 3.08
N PRO A 128 -8.21 33.57 2.18
CA PRO A 128 -9.61 33.63 1.74
C PRO A 128 -10.11 32.28 1.23
N SER A 129 -11.36 31.93 1.56
CA SER A 129 -11.97 30.62 1.28
C SER A 129 -11.97 30.25 -0.22
N ILE A 130 -12.02 31.22 -1.10
CA ILE A 130 -11.93 31.01 -2.56
C ILE A 130 -10.58 30.41 -2.96
N PHE A 131 -9.49 30.92 -2.40
CA PHE A 131 -8.14 30.40 -2.66
C PHE A 131 -7.92 29.04 -2.00
N GLN A 132 -8.55 28.78 -0.84
CA GLN A 132 -8.50 27.48 -0.17
C GLN A 132 -9.08 26.37 -1.07
N LEU A 133 -10.26 26.59 -1.63
CA LEU A 133 -10.91 25.64 -2.54
C LEU A 133 -10.06 25.37 -3.79
N LEU A 134 -9.46 26.41 -4.36
CA LEU A 134 -8.65 26.30 -5.57
C LEU A 134 -7.36 25.52 -5.31
N VAL A 135 -6.72 25.72 -4.16
CA VAL A 135 -5.53 25.00 -3.73
C VAL A 135 -5.84 23.53 -3.44
N ILE A 136 -6.92 23.25 -2.69
CA ILE A 136 -7.35 21.89 -2.38
C ILE A 136 -7.65 21.14 -3.69
N HIS A 137 -8.41 21.72 -4.59
CA HIS A 137 -8.74 21.12 -5.87
C HIS A 137 -7.51 20.89 -6.77
N ALA A 138 -6.55 21.82 -6.80
CA ALA A 138 -5.30 21.66 -7.55
C ALA A 138 -4.45 20.49 -7.01
N ILE A 139 -4.44 20.28 -5.71
CA ILE A 139 -3.68 19.19 -5.06
C ILE A 139 -4.41 17.86 -5.27
N GLU A 140 -5.74 17.80 -5.12
CA GLU A 140 -6.54 16.60 -5.35
C GLU A 140 -6.45 16.10 -6.80
N THR A 141 -6.40 17.03 -7.76
CA THR A 141 -6.24 16.71 -9.18
C THR A 141 -4.80 16.47 -9.61
N GLY A 142 -3.82 16.66 -8.72
CA GLY A 142 -2.40 16.51 -9.02
C GLY A 142 -1.85 17.61 -9.95
N ASN A 143 -2.61 18.67 -10.20
CA ASN A 143 -2.28 19.73 -11.14
C ASN A 143 -1.61 20.91 -10.43
N ILE A 144 -0.53 20.63 -9.70
CA ILE A 144 0.27 21.66 -9.02
C ILE A 144 1.05 22.41 -10.10
N PRO A 145 0.85 23.74 -10.26
CA PRO A 145 1.58 24.51 -11.24
C PRO A 145 3.08 24.42 -10.94
N LYS A 146 3.83 23.78 -11.83
CA LYS A 146 5.31 23.64 -11.70
C LYS A 146 6.06 24.97 -11.68
N ASN A 147 5.39 26.05 -12.09
CA ASN A 147 5.96 27.40 -12.17
C ASN A 147 5.61 28.29 -10.97
N ALA A 148 4.89 27.78 -9.97
CA ALA A 148 4.57 28.57 -8.77
C ALA A 148 5.80 28.93 -7.92
N SER A 149 6.93 28.27 -8.17
CA SER A 149 8.21 28.54 -7.50
C SER A 149 9.09 29.58 -8.20
N ALA A 150 8.69 30.09 -9.40
CA ALA A 150 9.56 30.89 -10.25
C ALA A 150 9.21 32.38 -10.32
N GLU A 151 8.06 32.81 -9.78
CA GLU A 151 7.76 34.24 -9.73
C GLU A 151 8.06 34.80 -8.33
N GLU A 152 9.11 35.59 -8.26
CA GLU A 152 9.47 36.49 -7.15
C GLU A 152 8.39 37.56 -6.95
N GLY A 153 7.17 37.13 -6.58
CA GLY A 153 6.06 37.99 -6.21
C GLY A 153 5.80 37.94 -4.70
N VAL A 154 5.08 38.91 -4.19
CA VAL A 154 4.63 39.04 -2.78
C VAL A 154 4.00 37.74 -2.23
N TYR A 155 3.56 36.83 -3.09
CA TYR A 155 2.92 35.56 -2.76
C TYR A 155 3.85 34.34 -2.73
N GLY A 156 5.12 34.47 -3.16
CA GLY A 156 6.07 33.35 -3.20
C GLY A 156 6.26 32.62 -1.85
N PRO A 157 6.47 33.33 -0.73
CA PRO A 157 6.60 32.69 0.59
C PRO A 157 5.30 31.99 1.05
N LEU A 158 4.13 32.48 0.65
CA LEU A 158 2.84 31.90 0.98
C LEU A 158 2.62 30.59 0.22
N VAL A 159 2.91 30.60 -1.08
CA VAL A 159 2.81 29.41 -1.94
C VAL A 159 3.73 28.29 -1.43
N ASN A 160 4.97 28.59 -1.07
CA ASN A 160 5.89 27.62 -0.51
C ASN A 160 5.40 27.02 0.81
N ARG A 161 4.79 27.81 1.69
CA ARG A 161 4.19 27.32 2.93
C ARG A 161 2.99 26.39 2.67
N VAL A 162 2.16 26.71 1.69
CA VAL A 162 1.02 25.88 1.29
C VAL A 162 1.50 24.56 0.71
N ILE A 163 2.48 24.58 -0.19
CA ILE A 163 3.08 23.38 -0.78
C ILE A 163 3.70 22.49 0.31
N THR A 164 4.46 23.07 1.23
CA THR A 164 5.08 22.32 2.34
C THR A 164 4.01 21.71 3.25
N ALA A 165 2.93 22.45 3.55
CA ALA A 165 1.81 21.93 4.33
C ALA A 165 1.08 20.78 3.61
N ALA A 166 0.93 20.87 2.29
CA ALA A 166 0.32 19.82 1.48
C ALA A 166 1.17 18.53 1.47
N TYR A 167 2.48 18.66 1.31
CA TYR A 167 3.39 17.51 1.39
C TYR A 167 3.37 16.85 2.78
N ALA A 168 3.28 17.64 3.84
CA ALA A 168 3.17 17.11 5.21
C ALA A 168 1.85 16.35 5.39
N ALA A 169 0.72 16.92 4.96
CA ALA A 169 -0.59 16.29 5.04
C ALA A 169 -0.67 14.99 4.23
N PHE A 170 -0.09 15.00 3.02
CA PHE A 170 -0.03 13.83 2.16
C PHE A 170 0.81 12.70 2.80
N ARG A 171 1.95 13.05 3.37
CA ARG A 171 2.81 12.10 4.10
C ARG A 171 2.08 11.48 5.29
N ASP A 172 1.35 12.28 6.06
CA ASP A 172 0.56 11.78 7.19
C ASP A 172 -0.59 10.89 6.71
N GLY A 173 -1.27 11.25 5.62
CA GLY A 173 -2.29 10.41 4.99
C GLY A 173 -1.75 9.05 4.54
N ILE A 174 -0.58 9.02 3.88
CA ILE A 174 0.11 7.77 3.50
C ILE A 174 0.47 6.94 4.74
N HIS A 175 0.88 7.57 5.84
CA HIS A 175 1.21 6.88 7.06
C HIS A 175 0.01 6.08 7.61
N TYR A 176 -1.17 6.69 7.72
CA TYR A 176 -2.39 6.01 8.14
C TYR A 176 -2.82 4.92 7.16
N ALA A 177 -2.66 5.15 5.86
CA ALA A 177 -2.96 4.15 4.84
C ALA A 177 -2.04 2.93 4.95
N LEU A 178 -0.72 3.13 5.14
CA LEU A 178 0.24 2.04 5.35
C LEU A 178 -0.02 1.28 6.65
N LEU A 179 -0.41 1.98 7.72
CA LEU A 179 -0.78 1.36 8.98
C LEU A 179 -1.99 0.43 8.80
N LEU A 180 -3.04 0.91 8.15
CA LEU A 180 -4.23 0.10 7.87
C LEU A 180 -3.87 -1.10 6.98
N ALA A 181 -3.10 -0.89 5.91
CA ALA A 181 -2.65 -1.96 5.03
C ALA A 181 -1.83 -3.02 5.78
N GLY A 182 -0.90 -2.59 6.65
CA GLY A 182 -0.10 -3.49 7.49
C GLY A 182 -0.96 -4.33 8.43
N ILE A 183 -1.96 -3.74 9.08
CA ILE A 183 -2.91 -4.45 9.94
C ILE A 183 -3.73 -5.46 9.13
N MET A 184 -4.23 -5.10 7.96
CA MET A 184 -5.01 -6.01 7.11
C MET A 184 -4.17 -7.21 6.66
N ILE A 185 -2.88 -7.01 6.36
CA ILE A 185 -1.97 -8.09 5.99
C ILE A 185 -1.66 -8.98 7.20
N LEU A 186 -1.53 -8.43 8.40
CA LEU A 186 -1.40 -9.24 9.63
C LEU A 186 -2.64 -10.09 9.89
N ILE A 187 -3.84 -9.52 9.71
CA ILE A 187 -5.10 -10.28 9.80
C ILE A 187 -5.09 -11.41 8.76
N SER A 188 -4.67 -11.14 7.53
CA SER A 188 -4.53 -12.16 6.48
C SER A 188 -3.55 -13.27 6.89
N ALA A 189 -2.43 -12.93 7.56
CA ALA A 189 -1.48 -13.92 8.07
C ALA A 189 -2.12 -14.83 9.13
N VAL A 190 -2.89 -14.25 10.06
CA VAL A 190 -3.60 -15.00 11.10
C VAL A 190 -4.67 -15.90 10.50
N VAL A 191 -5.47 -15.38 9.56
CA VAL A 191 -6.52 -16.16 8.86
C VAL A 191 -5.88 -17.32 8.08
N SER A 192 -4.78 -17.06 7.35
CA SER A 192 -4.05 -18.11 6.63
C SER A 192 -3.56 -19.20 7.57
N TYR A 193 -3.06 -18.82 8.75
CA TYR A 193 -2.59 -19.77 9.76
C TYR A 193 -3.75 -20.60 10.36
N ALA A 194 -4.90 -19.99 10.58
CA ALA A 194 -6.04 -20.63 11.25
C ALA A 194 -6.87 -21.51 10.29
N VAL A 195 -7.07 -21.06 9.04
CA VAL A 195 -8.01 -21.69 8.10
C VAL A 195 -7.33 -22.72 7.21
N ILE A 196 -6.09 -22.48 6.78
CA ILE A 196 -5.40 -23.38 5.87
C ILE A 196 -4.87 -24.56 6.68
N ARG A 197 -5.44 -25.74 6.39
CA ARG A 197 -4.93 -27.02 6.89
C ARG A 197 -3.99 -27.58 5.83
N ASP A 198 -2.72 -27.78 6.20
CA ASP A 198 -1.86 -28.63 5.39
C ASP A 198 -2.48 -30.04 5.42
N ARG A 199 -2.90 -30.56 4.26
CA ARG A 199 -3.15 -32.00 4.15
C ARG A 199 -1.77 -32.64 4.43
N SER A 200 -1.59 -33.13 5.66
CA SER A 200 -0.47 -34.00 5.97
C SER A 200 -0.51 -35.15 4.98
N GLN A 201 0.57 -35.35 4.27
CA GLN A 201 0.88 -36.55 3.48
C GLN A 201 0.58 -37.80 4.23
#